data_61d77d277e5cbcac3aa2e4b357201f8e
#
_entry.id   61d77d277e5cbcac3aa2e4b357201f8e
#
_cell.length_a   1.000
_cell.length_b   1.000
_cell.length_c   1.000
_cell.angle_alpha   90.00
_cell.angle_beta   90.00
_cell.angle_gamma   90.00
#
_symmetry.space_group_name_H-M   'P 1'
#
loop_
_entity.id
_entity.type
_entity.pdbx_description
1 polymer ?
#
loop_
_entity_poly.entity_id
_entity_poly.type
_entity_poly.pdbx_seq_one_letter_code
_entity_poly.pdbx_strand_id
1 'polypeptide(L)'
;MYKIMWLLKRKPGTTHDHFRHHYETSHSVLGQKYFGHLIQSYQRNYNTAREQDGGGARASDYDCVTIWEMPDAELVDEIYRIMADPVIGPIFLEDESHFLDSSETRLVRCDTRDTGPGDGAEWFRHLASAR
;
A
#
# COMPACT_ATOMS: atom_id res chain seq x y z
N MET A 1 -7.31 2.02 15.76
CA MET A 1 -6.78 1.17 14.69
C MET A 1 -5.50 1.76 14.16
N TYR A 2 -4.51 0.96 13.99
CA TYR A 2 -3.21 1.40 13.47
C TYR A 2 -2.97 0.84 12.08
N LYS A 3 -2.36 1.66 11.22
CA LYS A 3 -2.08 1.26 9.83
C LYS A 3 -0.65 1.54 9.46
N ILE A 4 -0.10 0.68 8.62
CA ILE A 4 1.10 0.96 7.86
C ILE A 4 0.71 1.05 6.40
N MET A 5 1.15 2.12 5.75
CA MET A 5 0.96 2.31 4.32
C MET A 5 2.31 2.27 3.63
N TRP A 6 2.41 1.47 2.58
CA TRP A 6 3.55 1.50 1.68
C TRP A 6 3.14 2.14 0.36
N LEU A 7 3.87 3.16 -0.02
CA LEU A 7 3.75 3.79 -1.33
C LEU A 7 4.79 3.14 -2.23
N LEU A 8 4.32 2.34 -3.18
CA LEU A 8 5.17 1.44 -3.96
C LEU A 8 5.23 1.88 -5.42
N LYS A 9 6.44 1.90 -5.96
CA LYS A 9 6.70 2.26 -7.33
C LYS A 9 7.40 1.12 -8.04
N ARG A 10 7.01 0.88 -9.29
CA ARG A 10 7.57 -0.20 -10.10
C ARG A 10 9.04 0.02 -10.40
N LYS A 11 9.73 -1.09 -10.60
CA LYS A 11 11.13 -1.11 -11.04
C LYS A 11 11.27 -0.34 -12.36
N PRO A 12 12.28 0.52 -12.51
CA PRO A 12 12.54 1.22 -13.77
C PRO A 12 12.67 0.24 -14.94
N GLY A 13 12.08 0.61 -16.08
CA GLY A 13 12.10 -0.21 -17.29
C GLY A 13 11.06 -1.32 -17.33
N THR A 14 10.18 -1.42 -16.32
CA THR A 14 9.08 -2.38 -16.29
C THR A 14 7.74 -1.68 -16.48
N THR A 15 6.68 -2.47 -16.72
CA THR A 15 5.32 -1.95 -16.89
C THR A 15 4.54 -2.05 -15.59
N HIS A 16 3.45 -1.29 -15.49
CA HIS A 16 2.51 -1.42 -14.37
C HIS A 16 1.90 -2.83 -14.30
N ASP A 17 1.58 -3.44 -15.44
CA ASP A 17 1.05 -4.80 -15.49
C ASP A 17 2.03 -5.82 -14.95
N HIS A 18 3.32 -5.69 -15.27
CA HIS A 18 4.36 -6.54 -14.70
C HIS A 18 4.43 -6.39 -13.18
N PHE A 19 4.40 -5.15 -12.68
CA PHE A 19 4.40 -4.85 -11.25
C PHE A 19 3.22 -5.54 -10.56
N ARG A 20 2.01 -5.34 -11.06
CA ARG A 20 0.80 -5.90 -10.48
C ARG A 20 0.80 -7.41 -10.50
N HIS A 21 1.17 -8.01 -11.62
CA HIS A 21 1.24 -9.47 -11.74
C HIS A 21 2.21 -10.08 -10.74
N HIS A 22 3.41 -9.53 -10.63
CA HIS A 22 4.42 -10.01 -9.68
C HIS A 22 3.95 -9.82 -8.24
N TYR A 23 3.35 -8.68 -7.93
CA TYR A 23 2.86 -8.42 -6.59
C TYR A 23 1.79 -9.44 -6.19
N GLU A 24 0.81 -9.68 -7.04
CA GLU A 24 -0.30 -10.59 -6.73
C GLU A 24 0.11 -12.06 -6.69
N THR A 25 1.07 -12.47 -7.51
CA THR A 25 1.45 -13.89 -7.62
C THR A 25 2.62 -14.29 -6.72
N SER A 26 3.45 -13.35 -6.29
CA SER A 26 4.64 -13.63 -5.51
C SER A 26 4.74 -12.80 -4.22
N HIS A 27 4.82 -11.49 -4.32
CA HIS A 27 5.11 -10.64 -3.17
C HIS A 27 4.00 -10.68 -2.11
N SER A 28 2.74 -10.65 -2.51
CA SER A 28 1.61 -10.73 -1.58
C SER A 28 1.56 -12.07 -0.85
N VAL A 29 1.95 -13.13 -1.53
CA VAL A 29 2.02 -14.48 -0.94
C VAL A 29 3.07 -14.53 0.17
N LEU A 30 4.24 -13.93 -0.08
CA LEU A 30 5.27 -13.79 0.94
C LEU A 30 4.80 -12.94 2.12
N GLY A 31 4.14 -11.82 1.84
CA GLY A 31 3.57 -10.95 2.87
C GLY A 31 2.59 -11.69 3.77
N GLN A 32 1.68 -12.44 3.20
CA GLN A 32 0.74 -13.28 3.95
C GLN A 32 1.45 -14.34 4.79
N LYS A 33 2.45 -15.00 4.21
CA LYS A 33 3.18 -16.08 4.87
C LYS A 33 3.90 -15.61 6.13
N TYR A 34 4.58 -14.48 6.06
CA TYR A 34 5.45 -14.03 7.14
C TYR A 34 4.82 -12.99 8.08
N PHE A 35 3.81 -12.25 7.62
CA PHE A 35 3.19 -11.17 8.39
C PHE A 35 1.70 -11.34 8.64
N GLY A 36 1.04 -12.31 8.00
CA GLY A 36 -0.41 -12.47 8.08
C GLY A 36 -0.97 -12.61 9.49
N HIS A 37 -0.20 -13.18 10.41
CA HIS A 37 -0.61 -13.35 11.80
C HIS A 37 -0.61 -12.04 12.62
N LEU A 38 0.00 -10.98 12.09
CA LEU A 38 0.12 -9.68 12.76
C LEU A 38 -0.91 -8.65 12.27
N ILE A 39 -1.53 -8.91 11.14
CA ILE A 39 -2.40 -7.94 10.48
C ILE A 39 -3.83 -8.45 10.37
N GLN A 40 -4.78 -7.52 10.42
CA GLN A 40 -6.21 -7.81 10.28
C GLN A 40 -6.70 -7.62 8.85
N SER A 41 -5.97 -6.83 8.07
CA SER A 41 -6.31 -6.53 6.68
C SER A 41 -5.04 -6.27 5.88
N TYR A 42 -5.02 -6.75 4.67
CA TYR A 42 -3.95 -6.54 3.70
C TYR A 42 -4.59 -6.07 2.39
N GLN A 43 -4.54 -4.76 2.16
CA GLN A 43 -5.11 -4.15 0.96
C GLN A 43 -4.02 -3.70 0.02
N ARG A 44 -4.20 -3.99 -1.26
CA ARG A 44 -3.35 -3.48 -2.33
C ARG A 44 -4.21 -2.61 -3.24
N ASN A 45 -3.94 -1.32 -3.21
CA ASN A 45 -4.69 -0.33 -3.96
C ASN A 45 -3.85 0.08 -5.17
N TYR A 46 -4.14 -0.52 -6.31
CA TYR A 46 -3.42 -0.24 -7.55
C TYR A 46 -3.88 1.08 -8.15
N ASN A 47 -2.90 1.89 -8.57
CA ASN A 47 -3.17 3.18 -9.19
C ASN A 47 -3.70 2.97 -10.62
N THR A 48 -4.98 3.20 -10.83
CA THR A 48 -5.63 2.97 -12.13
C THR A 48 -5.10 3.88 -13.24
N ALA A 49 -4.55 5.04 -12.90
CA ALA A 49 -3.91 5.92 -13.89
C ALA A 49 -2.66 5.28 -14.50
N ARG A 50 -2.00 4.36 -13.77
CA ARG A 50 -0.82 3.62 -14.27
C ARG A 50 -1.19 2.47 -15.19
N GLU A 51 -2.43 2.01 -15.18
CA GLU A 51 -2.91 0.96 -16.08
C GLU A 51 -2.89 1.41 -17.54
N GLN A 52 -2.99 2.72 -17.78
CA GLN A 52 -2.86 3.33 -19.11
C GLN A 52 -1.40 3.71 -19.38
N ASP A 53 -0.50 2.81 -19.13
CA ASP A 53 0.92 3.06 -19.16
C ASP A 53 1.39 3.47 -20.56
N GLY A 54 2.14 4.56 -20.65
CA GLY A 54 2.47 5.27 -21.85
C GLY A 54 1.62 6.51 -22.07
N GLY A 55 0.56 6.72 -21.26
CA GLY A 55 -0.40 7.81 -21.37
C GLY A 55 -0.22 8.94 -20.35
N GLY A 56 0.99 9.31 -19.97
CA GLY A 56 1.18 10.52 -19.17
C GLY A 56 1.17 10.31 -17.65
N ALA A 57 1.32 9.10 -17.18
CA ALA A 57 1.59 8.87 -15.77
C ALA A 57 2.91 9.54 -15.40
N ARG A 58 2.88 10.37 -14.36
CA ARG A 58 4.06 11.12 -13.91
C ARG A 58 5.09 10.17 -13.30
N ALA A 59 6.36 10.48 -13.48
CA ALA A 59 7.44 9.70 -12.88
C ALA A 59 7.35 9.63 -11.34
N SER A 60 6.69 10.60 -10.71
CA SER A 60 6.46 10.65 -9.27
C SER A 60 5.26 9.80 -8.81
N ASP A 61 4.42 9.30 -9.73
CA ASP A 61 3.22 8.57 -9.37
C ASP A 61 3.58 7.17 -8.86
N TYR A 62 2.87 6.73 -7.83
CA TYR A 62 3.02 5.39 -7.30
C TYR A 62 2.14 4.40 -8.07
N ASP A 63 2.60 3.16 -8.14
CA ASP A 63 1.84 2.08 -8.79
C ASP A 63 0.84 1.43 -7.84
N CYS A 64 1.14 1.43 -6.55
CA CYS A 64 0.27 0.81 -5.54
C CYS A 64 0.44 1.48 -4.19
N VAL A 65 -0.68 1.62 -3.47
CA VAL A 65 -0.67 1.94 -2.04
C VAL A 65 -1.12 0.68 -1.30
N THR A 66 -0.19 0.07 -0.59
CA THR A 66 -0.47 -1.10 0.25
C THR A 66 -0.81 -0.64 1.65
N ILE A 67 -1.91 -1.16 2.22
CA ILE A 67 -2.35 -0.82 3.57
C ILE A 67 -2.46 -2.09 4.39
N TRP A 68 -1.71 -2.13 5.50
CA TRP A 68 -1.86 -3.15 6.54
C TRP A 68 -2.53 -2.52 7.75
N GLU A 69 -3.62 -3.12 8.20
CA GLU A 69 -4.29 -2.74 9.44
C GLU A 69 -3.90 -3.70 10.55
N MET A 70 -3.68 -3.16 11.74
CA MET A 70 -3.33 -3.93 12.92
C MET A 70 -4.01 -3.35 14.16
N PRO A 71 -4.23 -4.17 15.22
CA PRO A 71 -4.95 -3.70 16.41
C PRO A 71 -4.22 -2.57 17.15
N ASP A 72 -2.88 -2.59 17.19
CA ASP A 72 -2.12 -1.58 17.89
C ASP A 72 -0.73 -1.35 17.27
N ALA A 73 -0.08 -0.27 17.70
CA ALA A 73 1.21 0.15 17.18
C ALA A 73 2.37 -0.77 17.60
N GLU A 74 2.21 -1.57 18.65
CA GLU A 74 3.28 -2.44 19.16
C GLU A 74 3.65 -3.52 18.14
N LEU A 75 2.68 -3.95 17.32
CA LEU A 75 2.92 -4.94 16.27
C LEU A 75 3.89 -4.46 15.19
N VAL A 76 4.08 -3.15 15.06
CA VAL A 76 5.06 -2.59 14.12
C VAL A 76 6.48 -3.03 14.45
N ASP A 77 6.82 -3.10 15.73
CA ASP A 77 8.15 -3.56 16.18
C ASP A 77 8.37 -5.02 15.78
N GLU A 78 7.33 -5.83 15.87
CA GLU A 78 7.38 -7.23 15.42
C GLU A 78 7.60 -7.32 13.91
N ILE A 79 6.94 -6.46 13.13
CA ILE A 79 7.13 -6.39 11.68
C ILE A 79 8.60 -6.06 11.35
N TYR A 80 9.16 -5.05 11.99
CA TYR A 80 10.57 -4.69 11.78
C TYR A 80 11.52 -5.80 12.17
N ARG A 81 11.21 -6.52 13.26
CA ARG A 81 12.03 -7.66 13.69
C ARG A 81 12.04 -8.77 12.64
N ILE A 82 10.89 -9.08 12.05
CA ILE A 82 10.79 -10.10 11.00
C ILE A 82 11.56 -9.64 9.76
N MET A 83 11.42 -8.37 9.38
CA MET A 83 12.16 -7.82 8.23
C MET A 83 13.67 -7.85 8.42
N ALA A 84 14.13 -7.72 9.66
CA ALA A 84 15.55 -7.76 10.00
C ALA A 84 16.09 -9.19 10.19
N ASP A 85 15.23 -10.20 10.15
CA ASP A 85 15.65 -11.60 10.28
C ASP A 85 16.60 -11.97 9.14
N PRO A 86 17.75 -12.62 9.45
CA PRO A 86 18.76 -12.91 8.44
C PRO A 86 18.37 -13.95 7.40
N VAL A 87 17.29 -14.68 7.63
CA VAL A 87 16.71 -15.62 6.66
C VAL A 87 15.57 -14.99 5.87
N ILE A 88 14.64 -14.33 6.57
CA ILE A 88 13.42 -13.77 5.96
C ILE A 88 13.73 -12.50 5.16
N GLY A 89 14.54 -11.60 5.69
CA GLY A 89 14.88 -10.34 5.02
C GLY A 89 15.39 -10.52 3.59
N PRO A 90 16.39 -11.39 3.36
CA PRO A 90 16.87 -11.65 2.00
C PRO A 90 15.83 -12.22 1.04
N ILE A 91 14.85 -12.98 1.52
CA ILE A 91 13.75 -13.50 0.69
C ILE A 91 12.94 -12.34 0.11
N PHE A 92 12.59 -11.35 0.95
CA PHE A 92 11.85 -10.16 0.50
C PHE A 92 12.70 -9.30 -0.44
N LEU A 93 13.98 -9.09 -0.15
CA LEU A 93 14.86 -8.31 -1.01
C LEU A 93 14.98 -8.92 -2.40
N GLU A 94 15.14 -10.23 -2.49
CA GLU A 94 15.20 -10.94 -3.77
C GLU A 94 13.90 -10.77 -4.55
N ASP A 95 12.76 -10.95 -3.90
CA ASP A 95 11.45 -10.79 -4.54
C ASP A 95 11.23 -9.36 -5.02
N GLU A 96 11.56 -8.37 -4.19
CA GLU A 96 11.45 -6.95 -4.53
C GLU A 96 12.31 -6.56 -5.73
N SER A 97 13.46 -7.20 -5.91
CA SER A 97 14.36 -6.92 -7.03
C SER A 97 13.74 -7.17 -8.41
N HIS A 98 12.66 -7.94 -8.47
CA HIS A 98 11.97 -8.28 -9.71
C HIS A 98 10.94 -7.24 -10.15
N PHE A 99 10.43 -6.40 -9.24
CA PHE A 99 9.28 -5.55 -9.60
C PHE A 99 9.27 -4.16 -8.96
N LEU A 100 10.08 -3.92 -7.95
CA LEU A 100 10.01 -2.73 -7.10
C LEU A 100 11.19 -1.81 -7.27
N ASP A 101 10.93 -0.51 -7.27
CA ASP A 101 11.96 0.52 -7.08
C ASP A 101 12.08 0.81 -5.58
N SER A 102 13.02 0.16 -4.92
CA SER A 102 13.21 0.29 -3.48
C SER A 102 13.65 1.70 -3.07
N SER A 103 14.32 2.43 -3.95
CA SER A 103 14.77 3.81 -3.68
C SER A 103 13.59 4.79 -3.59
N GLU A 104 12.48 4.50 -4.26
CA GLU A 104 11.28 5.32 -4.31
C GLU A 104 10.15 4.81 -3.41
N THR A 105 10.35 3.69 -2.75
CA THR A 105 9.37 3.15 -1.80
C THR A 105 9.34 4.01 -0.54
N ARG A 106 8.12 4.32 -0.09
CA ARG A 106 7.91 5.10 1.14
C ARG A 106 6.99 4.33 2.07
N LEU A 107 7.27 4.44 3.36
CA LEU A 107 6.46 3.85 4.42
C LEU A 107 5.88 4.98 5.27
N VAL A 108 4.57 4.92 5.51
CA VAL A 108 3.87 5.88 6.37
C VAL A 108 3.15 5.11 7.47
N ARG A 109 3.40 5.50 8.71
CA ARG A 109 2.74 4.93 9.89
C ARG A 109 1.56 5.83 10.25
N CYS A 110 0.38 5.24 10.41
CA CYS A 110 -0.86 5.99 10.59
C CYS A 110 -1.62 5.57 11.85
N ASP A 111 -1.97 6.55 12.66
CA ASP A 111 -3.04 6.41 13.66
C ASP A 111 -4.33 6.89 12.99
N THR A 112 -5.21 5.96 12.67
CA THR A 112 -6.40 6.26 11.88
C THR A 112 -7.54 6.74 12.75
N ARG A 113 -8.13 7.88 12.36
CA ARG A 113 -9.38 8.40 12.91
C ARG A 113 -10.47 8.28 11.86
N ASP A 114 -11.60 7.74 12.25
CA ASP A 114 -12.74 7.58 11.37
C ASP A 114 -13.99 8.11 12.09
N THR A 115 -14.54 9.18 11.58
CA THR A 115 -15.75 9.80 12.13
C THR A 115 -17.00 9.45 11.33
N GLY A 116 -16.85 8.66 10.28
CA GLY A 116 -17.88 8.44 9.29
C GLY A 116 -18.07 9.64 8.35
N PRO A 117 -18.84 9.46 7.28
CA PRO A 117 -18.96 10.46 6.22
C PRO A 117 -19.96 11.60 6.52
N GLY A 118 -20.80 11.46 7.55
CA GLY A 118 -21.96 12.32 7.71
C GLY A 118 -23.02 12.08 6.63
N ASP A 119 -24.13 12.82 6.69
CA ASP A 119 -25.23 12.67 5.73
C ASP A 119 -25.23 13.69 4.59
N GLY A 120 -24.39 14.75 4.69
CA GLY A 120 -24.34 15.82 3.70
C GLY A 120 -25.59 16.70 3.63
N ALA A 121 -26.55 16.52 4.53
CA ALA A 121 -27.86 17.18 4.46
C ALA A 121 -27.78 18.70 4.56
N GLU A 122 -26.77 19.23 5.26
CA GLU A 122 -26.59 20.67 5.41
C GLU A 122 -26.24 21.34 4.08
N TRP A 123 -25.45 20.68 3.23
CA TRP A 123 -25.15 21.19 1.90
C TRP A 123 -26.44 21.31 1.06
N PHE A 124 -27.31 20.30 1.10
CA PHE A 124 -28.59 20.35 0.40
C PHE A 124 -29.50 21.48 0.93
N ARG A 125 -29.53 21.67 2.24
CA ARG A 125 -30.30 22.77 2.86
C ARG A 125 -29.76 24.12 2.40
N HIS A 126 -28.45 24.28 2.30
CA HIS A 126 -27.84 25.50 1.80
C HIS A 126 -28.24 25.78 0.36
N LEU A 127 -28.20 24.80 -0.52
CA LEU A 127 -28.61 24.93 -1.92
C LEU A 127 -30.10 25.29 -2.03
N ALA A 128 -30.95 24.66 -1.25
CA ALA A 128 -32.40 24.94 -1.24
C ALA A 128 -32.66 26.38 -0.80
N SER A 129 -31.90 26.90 0.17
CA SER A 129 -32.07 28.28 0.67
C SER A 129 -31.59 29.32 -0.35
N ALA A 130 -30.67 28.98 -1.26
CA ALA A 130 -30.13 29.89 -2.24
C ALA A 130 -31.00 30.05 -3.49
N ARG A 131 -32.07 29.26 -3.60
CA ARG A 131 -33.02 29.33 -4.71
C ARG A 131 -34.15 30.34 -4.42
#